data_82ae6bb4ff7c328aa8e9fbc09ee689bf
#
_entry.id   82ae6bb4ff7c328aa8e9fbc09ee689bf
#
_cell.length_a   1.000
_cell.length_b   1.000
_cell.length_c   1.000
_cell.angle_alpha   90.00
_cell.angle_beta   90.00
_cell.angle_gamma   90.00
#
_symmetry.space_group_name_H-M   'P 1'
#
loop_
_entity.id
_entity.type
_entity.pdbx_description
1 polymer ?
#
loop_
_entity_poly.entity_id
_entity_poly.type
_entity_poly.pdbx_seq_one_letter_code
_entity_poly.pdbx_strand_id
1 'polypeptide(L)'
;MKLMIASDIHGSARYCGQMLEAYRREEADRLLILGDILYHGPRNDLPEGYAPKEVIAMLNPMREHLLCVRGNCDTEVDQMVLKFPIMADYCFLELPANTLSGEIPAGKSAAAAGSMEKKEHDAAGQADGSAGTVSIFATHGHVYHPKHLPPLKDGDILLTGHTHVPACDEILDMDGNRFWYLNPGSVSIPKEGSVHSYMIYENGKFEWKNMQGEEYMTWKTDSRS
;
A
#
# COMPACT_ATOMS: atom_id res chain seq x y z
N MET A 1 -9.12 3.69 8.38
CA MET A 1 -7.65 3.74 8.57
C MET A 1 -7.03 4.21 7.27
N LYS A 2 -6.24 5.26 7.35
CA LYS A 2 -5.44 5.79 6.23
C LYS A 2 -4.00 5.32 6.39
N LEU A 3 -3.47 4.61 5.41
CA LEU A 3 -2.11 4.09 5.39
C LEU A 3 -1.29 4.81 4.32
N MET A 4 -0.20 5.46 4.72
CA MET A 4 0.81 5.90 3.77
C MET A 4 1.79 4.77 3.51
N ILE A 5 2.21 4.61 2.26
CA ILE A 5 3.13 3.56 1.80
C ILE A 5 4.27 4.22 1.05
N ALA A 6 5.50 3.93 1.45
CA ALA A 6 6.71 4.49 0.85
C ALA A 6 7.81 3.43 0.75
N SER A 7 8.80 3.64 -0.10
CA SER A 7 9.92 2.72 -0.31
C SER A 7 11.18 3.44 -0.74
N ASP A 8 12.33 2.80 -0.53
CA ASP A 8 13.59 3.18 -1.16
C ASP A 8 14.04 4.60 -0.79
N ILE A 9 14.22 4.83 0.54
CA ILE A 9 14.70 6.11 1.12
C ILE A 9 16.21 6.25 0.92
N HIS A 10 16.94 5.13 0.96
CA HIS A 10 18.38 5.04 0.67
C HIS A 10 19.25 6.09 1.39
N GLY A 11 18.91 6.42 2.64
CA GLY A 11 19.69 7.35 3.47
C GLY A 11 19.58 8.82 3.10
N SER A 12 18.68 9.21 2.21
CA SER A 12 18.43 10.61 1.88
C SER A 12 17.64 11.31 2.99
N ALA A 13 18.29 12.13 3.78
CA ALA A 13 17.63 12.95 4.79
C ALA A 13 16.71 13.99 4.16
N ARG A 14 17.07 14.54 3.00
CA ARG A 14 16.25 15.48 2.26
C ARG A 14 14.88 14.88 1.93
N TYR A 15 14.87 13.74 1.24
CA TYR A 15 13.62 13.13 0.79
C TYR A 15 12.88 12.41 1.92
N CYS A 16 13.59 11.91 2.93
CA CYS A 16 12.96 11.42 4.16
C CYS A 16 12.18 12.55 4.87
N GLY A 17 12.75 13.75 4.95
CA GLY A 17 12.08 14.92 5.49
C GLY A 17 10.79 15.26 4.73
N GLN A 18 10.86 15.32 3.39
CA GLN A 18 9.69 15.58 2.53
C GLN A 18 8.61 14.49 2.66
N MET A 19 9.02 13.22 2.76
CA MET A 19 8.11 12.09 3.01
C MET A 19 7.38 12.25 4.36
N LEU A 20 8.07 12.66 5.41
CA LEU A 20 7.45 12.89 6.72
C LEU A 20 6.57 14.14 6.76
N GLU A 21 6.88 15.17 5.96
CA GLU A 21 5.98 16.30 5.74
C GLU A 21 4.71 15.87 5.01
N ALA A 22 4.86 15.01 3.98
CA ALA A 22 3.74 14.41 3.28
C ALA A 22 2.88 13.55 4.23
N TYR A 23 3.50 12.72 5.08
CA TYR A 23 2.81 11.91 6.08
C TYR A 23 1.91 12.76 7.00
N ARG A 24 2.43 13.90 7.47
CA ARG A 24 1.63 14.82 8.31
C ARG A 24 0.52 15.51 7.52
N ARG A 25 0.79 15.93 6.28
CA ARG A 25 -0.18 16.58 5.39
C ARG A 25 -1.34 15.65 5.05
N GLU A 26 -1.04 14.38 4.80
CA GLU A 26 -2.05 13.36 4.50
C GLU A 26 -2.84 12.92 5.74
N GLU A 27 -2.40 13.28 6.94
CA GLU A 27 -3.00 12.82 8.21
C GLU A 27 -3.13 11.29 8.27
N ALA A 28 -2.10 10.59 7.79
CA ALA A 28 -2.11 9.13 7.76
C ALA A 28 -1.94 8.55 9.17
N ASP A 29 -2.68 7.48 9.48
CA ASP A 29 -2.62 6.80 10.77
C ASP A 29 -1.29 6.05 10.96
N ARG A 30 -0.77 5.46 9.88
CA ARG A 30 0.46 4.66 9.84
C ARG A 30 1.25 4.93 8.55
N LEU A 31 2.56 4.69 8.64
CA LEU A 31 3.49 4.69 7.50
C LEU A 31 4.10 3.29 7.36
N LEU A 32 3.82 2.64 6.23
CA LEU A 32 4.48 1.39 5.81
C LEU A 32 5.68 1.72 4.94
N ILE A 33 6.87 1.33 5.37
CA ILE A 33 8.11 1.44 4.60
C ILE A 33 8.45 0.07 4.02
N LEU A 34 8.57 -0.01 2.71
CA LEU A 34 8.85 -1.26 2.00
C LEU A 34 10.36 -1.57 1.88
N GLY A 35 11.17 -1.06 2.81
CA GLY A 35 12.60 -1.34 2.90
C GLY A 35 13.51 -0.34 2.21
N ASP A 36 14.82 -0.65 2.22
CA ASP A 36 15.93 0.14 1.72
C ASP A 36 15.99 1.54 2.35
N ILE A 37 16.18 1.54 3.70
CA ILE A 37 16.04 2.75 4.53
C ILE A 37 17.31 3.59 4.53
N LEU A 38 18.47 3.01 4.93
CA LEU A 38 19.67 3.78 5.26
C LEU A 38 20.77 3.71 4.20
N TYR A 39 20.98 2.57 3.56
CA TYR A 39 22.07 2.37 2.61
C TYR A 39 21.59 2.58 1.17
N HIS A 40 22.39 3.33 0.39
CA HIS A 40 22.06 3.63 -1.00
C HIS A 40 22.23 2.42 -1.95
N GLY A 41 22.95 1.36 -1.51
CA GLY A 41 23.30 0.22 -2.35
C GLY A 41 24.49 0.49 -3.26
N PRO A 42 25.28 -0.55 -3.63
CA PRO A 42 26.52 -0.38 -4.38
C PRO A 42 26.31 -0.03 -5.85
N ARG A 43 25.09 -0.14 -6.35
CA ARG A 43 24.74 0.09 -7.77
C ARG A 43 24.10 1.46 -8.04
N ASN A 44 23.77 2.20 -7.00
CA ASN A 44 23.15 3.51 -7.13
C ASN A 44 24.16 4.61 -6.76
N ASP A 45 24.06 5.75 -7.41
CA ASP A 45 24.73 6.95 -6.94
C ASP A 45 24.14 7.38 -5.59
N LEU A 46 24.90 8.19 -4.84
CA LEU A 46 24.40 8.76 -3.60
C LEU A 46 23.19 9.66 -3.89
N PRO A 47 22.06 9.42 -3.23
CA PRO A 47 20.91 10.31 -3.42
C PRO A 47 21.18 11.69 -2.85
N GLU A 48 20.50 12.68 -3.37
CA GLU A 48 20.60 14.04 -2.87
C GLU A 48 20.27 14.11 -1.38
N GLY A 49 21.10 14.80 -0.61
CA GLY A 49 20.93 14.89 0.84
C GLY A 49 21.21 13.58 1.59
N TYR A 50 22.13 12.74 1.09
CA TYR A 50 22.54 11.50 1.76
C TYR A 50 23.14 11.79 3.13
N ALA A 51 22.40 11.48 4.18
CA ALA A 51 22.78 11.66 5.59
C ALA A 51 22.05 10.62 6.47
N PRO A 52 22.47 9.33 6.47
CA PRO A 52 21.74 8.26 7.16
C PRO A 52 21.53 8.53 8.66
N LYS A 53 22.45 9.20 9.34
CA LYS A 53 22.29 9.56 10.76
C LYS A 53 21.10 10.52 10.99
N GLU A 54 20.85 11.41 10.04
CA GLU A 54 19.69 12.30 10.09
C GLU A 54 18.39 11.53 9.81
N VAL A 55 18.41 10.57 8.87
CA VAL A 55 17.26 9.66 8.63
C VAL A 55 16.91 8.90 9.92
N ILE A 56 17.90 8.34 10.63
CA ILE A 56 17.71 7.68 11.92
C ILE A 56 17.07 8.64 12.94
N ALA A 57 17.57 9.87 13.04
CA ALA A 57 17.04 10.87 13.97
C ALA A 57 15.60 11.27 13.66
N MET A 58 15.20 11.27 12.37
CA MET A 58 13.84 11.58 11.95
C MET A 58 12.87 10.41 12.13
N LEU A 59 13.28 9.17 11.83
CA LEU A 59 12.38 8.01 11.87
C LEU A 59 12.20 7.45 13.31
N ASN A 60 13.22 7.45 14.14
CA ASN A 60 13.13 6.88 15.48
C ASN A 60 12.04 7.50 16.40
N PRO A 61 11.76 8.81 16.36
CA PRO A 61 10.62 9.38 17.09
C PRO A 61 9.26 8.88 16.56
N MET A 62 9.19 8.42 15.31
CA MET A 62 7.98 7.94 14.66
C MET A 62 7.69 6.44 14.87
N ARG A 63 8.54 5.73 15.64
CA ARG A 63 8.54 4.26 15.76
C ARG A 63 7.18 3.61 16.02
N GLU A 64 6.28 4.29 16.72
CA GLU A 64 4.94 3.79 17.06
C GLU A 64 3.96 3.87 15.87
N HIS A 65 4.30 4.65 14.85
CA HIS A 65 3.51 4.83 13.63
C HIS A 65 4.08 4.05 12.44
N LEU A 66 5.28 3.45 12.58
CA LEU A 66 5.98 2.79 11.49
C LEU A 66 5.67 1.30 11.44
N LEU A 67 5.41 0.83 10.23
CA LEU A 67 5.47 -0.57 9.82
C LEU A 67 6.58 -0.69 8.79
N CYS A 68 7.36 -1.77 8.81
CA CYS A 68 8.45 -1.92 7.87
C CYS A 68 8.65 -3.37 7.46
N VAL A 69 9.02 -3.59 6.21
CA VAL A 69 9.58 -4.83 5.71
C VAL A 69 11.02 -4.61 5.27
N ARG A 70 11.82 -5.68 5.27
CA ARG A 70 13.24 -5.64 4.97
C ARG A 70 13.50 -5.42 3.48
N GLY A 71 14.31 -4.42 3.15
CA GLY A 71 14.91 -4.27 1.84
C GLY A 71 16.20 -5.09 1.66
N ASN A 72 16.69 -5.15 0.43
CA ASN A 72 17.95 -5.85 0.15
C ASN A 72 19.19 -5.08 0.66
N CYS A 73 19.05 -3.79 0.92
CA CYS A 73 20.10 -2.97 1.50
C CYS A 73 20.02 -2.86 3.04
N ASP A 74 18.94 -3.33 3.67
CA ASP A 74 18.76 -3.27 5.11
C ASP A 74 19.47 -4.45 5.80
N THR A 75 20.19 -4.13 6.86
CA THR A 75 21.05 -5.09 7.57
C THR A 75 20.73 -5.13 9.08
N GLU A 76 21.28 -6.16 9.75
CA GLU A 76 21.23 -6.27 11.22
C GLU A 76 21.88 -5.05 11.89
N VAL A 77 22.86 -4.41 11.25
CA VAL A 77 23.50 -3.20 11.76
C VAL A 77 22.54 -2.02 11.74
N ASP A 78 21.71 -1.91 10.70
CA ASP A 78 20.68 -0.88 10.62
C ASP A 78 19.61 -1.09 11.70
N GLN A 79 19.23 -2.35 11.97
CA GLN A 79 18.32 -2.69 13.08
C GLN A 79 18.87 -2.28 14.45
N MET A 80 20.18 -2.25 14.66
CA MET A 80 20.77 -1.83 15.95
C MET A 80 20.56 -0.34 16.23
N VAL A 81 20.35 0.47 15.21
CA VAL A 81 20.20 1.93 15.31
C VAL A 81 18.77 2.44 15.10
N LEU A 82 17.95 1.66 14.40
CA LEU A 82 16.53 1.94 14.20
C LEU A 82 15.69 1.32 15.34
N LYS A 83 14.82 2.13 15.98
CA LYS A 83 14.03 1.75 17.17
C LYS A 83 12.67 1.13 16.84
N PHE A 84 12.52 0.60 15.63
CA PHE A 84 11.36 -0.14 15.16
C PHE A 84 11.81 -1.34 14.33
N PRO A 85 11.03 -2.42 14.23
CA PRO A 85 11.41 -3.62 13.48
C PRO A 85 11.55 -3.33 11.99
N ILE A 86 12.68 -3.76 11.38
CA ILE A 86 12.94 -3.61 9.94
C ILE A 86 13.29 -4.93 9.24
N MET A 87 13.37 -6.04 9.97
CA MET A 87 13.95 -7.30 9.47
C MET A 87 12.90 -8.33 9.03
N ALA A 88 11.62 -7.97 8.91
CA ALA A 88 10.59 -8.84 8.40
C ALA A 88 10.66 -8.91 6.87
N ASP A 89 10.85 -10.09 6.29
CA ASP A 89 10.95 -10.25 4.83
C ASP A 89 9.64 -9.89 4.11
N TYR A 90 8.51 -10.03 4.81
CA TYR A 90 7.17 -9.63 4.33
C TYR A 90 6.21 -9.40 5.50
N CYS A 91 5.07 -8.81 5.21
CA CYS A 91 3.91 -8.81 6.10
C CYS A 91 2.61 -8.99 5.31
N PHE A 92 1.61 -9.59 5.96
CA PHE A 92 0.24 -9.60 5.48
C PHE A 92 -0.55 -8.49 6.15
N LEU A 93 -1.32 -7.75 5.34
CA LEU A 93 -2.24 -6.73 5.82
C LEU A 93 -3.65 -7.06 5.32
N GLU A 94 -4.59 -7.07 6.26
CA GLU A 94 -6.01 -7.15 5.97
C GLU A 94 -6.62 -5.78 6.25
N LEU A 95 -6.98 -5.06 5.19
CA LEU A 95 -7.45 -3.69 5.29
C LEU A 95 -8.94 -3.59 4.91
N PRO A 96 -9.75 -2.77 5.61
CA PRO A 96 -11.16 -2.63 5.28
C PRO A 96 -11.34 -1.95 3.91
N ALA A 97 -12.07 -2.59 3.00
CA ALA A 97 -12.57 -1.96 1.80
C ALA A 97 -13.98 -1.43 2.06
N ASN A 98 -14.27 -0.19 1.66
CA ASN A 98 -15.65 0.28 1.66
C ASN A 98 -16.41 -0.44 0.54
N THR A 99 -17.31 -1.33 0.90
CA THR A 99 -18.44 -1.60 0.05
C THR A 99 -19.25 -0.31 0.03
N LEU A 100 -19.30 0.39 -1.08
CA LEU A 100 -20.25 1.46 -1.29
C LEU A 100 -21.64 0.82 -1.14
N SER A 101 -22.23 0.92 0.06
CA SER A 101 -23.67 0.78 0.23
C SER A 101 -24.27 1.91 -0.61
N GLY A 102 -24.77 1.58 -1.80
CA GLY A 102 -25.45 2.53 -2.65
C GLY A 102 -26.58 3.15 -1.84
N GLU A 103 -26.46 4.42 -1.48
CA GLU A 103 -27.62 5.22 -1.11
C GLU A 103 -28.53 5.26 -2.34
N ILE A 104 -29.57 4.43 -2.32
CA ILE A 104 -30.70 4.60 -3.23
C ILE A 104 -31.37 5.90 -2.80
N PRO A 105 -31.40 6.95 -3.63
CA PRO A 105 -32.16 8.14 -3.28
C PRO A 105 -33.62 7.75 -3.12
N ALA A 106 -34.20 8.01 -1.97
CA ALA A 106 -35.59 7.79 -1.68
C ALA A 106 -36.46 8.62 -2.65
N GLY A 107 -36.84 8.02 -3.77
CA GLY A 107 -37.82 8.54 -4.75
C GLY A 107 -39.22 8.24 -4.29
N LYS A 108 -40.04 9.28 -4.23
CA LYS A 108 -41.41 9.44 -3.79
C LYS A 108 -42.38 8.31 -4.19
N SER A 109 -43.24 7.98 -3.24
CA SER A 109 -44.41 7.10 -3.33
C SER A 109 -45.34 7.42 -4.51
N ALA A 110 -45.84 6.36 -5.14
CA ALA A 110 -47.19 6.34 -5.72
C ALA A 110 -47.77 4.95 -5.51
N ALA A 111 -48.91 4.93 -4.86
CA ALA A 111 -49.71 3.76 -4.50
C ALA A 111 -50.39 3.15 -5.75
N ALA A 112 -50.52 1.82 -5.78
CA ALA A 112 -51.76 1.15 -6.16
C ALA A 112 -51.69 -0.36 -5.90
N ALA A 113 -52.81 -0.88 -5.43
CA ALA A 113 -53.12 -2.20 -4.94
C ALA A 113 -53.04 -3.36 -5.94
N GLY A 114 -52.84 -4.57 -5.42
CA GLY A 114 -53.08 -5.83 -6.15
C GLY A 114 -52.55 -7.05 -5.42
N SER A 115 -53.46 -7.69 -4.67
CA SER A 115 -53.27 -8.98 -3.97
C SER A 115 -52.96 -10.13 -4.92
N MET A 116 -52.04 -11.05 -4.55
CA MET A 116 -52.24 -12.49 -4.61
C MET A 116 -51.08 -13.25 -3.91
N GLU A 117 -51.51 -14.09 -2.99
CA GLU A 117 -50.66 -15.06 -2.26
C GLU A 117 -50.11 -16.13 -3.17
N LYS A 118 -48.85 -16.58 -2.93
CA LYS A 118 -48.45 -17.99 -2.91
C LYS A 118 -47.07 -18.20 -2.30
N LYS A 119 -47.11 -18.88 -1.13
CA LYS A 119 -46.22 -19.88 -0.54
C LYS A 119 -44.71 -19.84 -0.81
N GLU A 120 -44.02 -19.57 0.29
CA GLU A 120 -42.85 -20.24 0.91
C GLU A 120 -42.00 -21.20 0.09
N HIS A 121 -40.75 -20.82 -0.05
CA HIS A 121 -39.62 -21.71 0.32
C HIS A 121 -38.50 -20.80 0.88
N ASP A 122 -38.25 -21.01 2.19
CA ASP A 122 -37.13 -20.43 2.93
C ASP A 122 -35.79 -20.83 2.30
N ALA A 123 -35.05 -19.86 1.87
CA ALA A 123 -33.61 -19.85 1.86
C ALA A 123 -33.18 -18.44 2.24
N ALA A 124 -33.25 -18.14 3.54
CA ALA A 124 -32.65 -16.95 4.12
C ALA A 124 -31.15 -17.08 4.04
N GLY A 125 -30.57 -16.73 2.89
CA GLY A 125 -29.20 -16.28 2.80
C GLY A 125 -29.12 -14.94 3.50
N GLN A 126 -28.69 -14.91 4.77
CA GLN A 126 -28.25 -13.71 5.42
C GLN A 126 -27.16 -13.12 4.55
N ALA A 127 -27.44 -12.00 3.88
CA ALA A 127 -26.41 -11.14 3.36
C ALA A 127 -25.68 -10.59 4.61
N ASP A 128 -24.59 -11.26 4.96
CA ASP A 128 -23.65 -10.77 5.94
C ASP A 128 -23.08 -9.45 5.37
N GLY A 129 -23.43 -8.34 5.99
CA GLY A 129 -22.93 -7.02 5.66
C GLY A 129 -21.46 -6.85 6.10
N SER A 130 -20.62 -7.85 5.82
CA SER A 130 -19.19 -7.74 6.05
C SER A 130 -18.63 -6.70 5.08
N ALA A 131 -18.10 -5.60 5.62
CA ALA A 131 -17.24 -4.70 4.86
C ALA A 131 -16.19 -5.56 4.15
N GLY A 132 -16.07 -5.42 2.82
CA GLY A 132 -15.06 -6.15 2.06
C GLY A 132 -13.68 -5.91 2.65
N THR A 133 -12.81 -6.91 2.55
CA THR A 133 -11.43 -6.83 3.03
C THR A 133 -10.48 -6.88 1.85
N VAL A 134 -9.45 -6.06 1.87
CA VAL A 134 -8.34 -6.08 0.91
C VAL A 134 -7.17 -6.79 1.55
N SER A 135 -6.74 -7.89 0.95
CA SER A 135 -5.58 -8.68 1.40
C SER A 135 -4.33 -8.25 0.65
N ILE A 136 -3.30 -7.84 1.37
CA ILE A 136 -2.05 -7.35 0.79
C ILE A 136 -0.88 -8.16 1.32
N PHE A 137 -0.10 -8.75 0.41
CA PHE A 137 1.23 -9.27 0.70
C PHE A 137 2.24 -8.16 0.41
N ALA A 138 2.75 -7.52 1.45
CA ALA A 138 3.75 -6.47 1.34
C ALA A 138 5.16 -7.02 1.57
N THR A 139 6.06 -6.76 0.65
CA THR A 139 7.48 -7.14 0.70
C THR A 139 8.31 -6.08 -0.03
N HIS A 140 9.65 -6.17 0.06
CA HIS A 140 10.47 -5.21 -0.69
C HIS A 140 10.45 -5.43 -2.21
N GLY A 141 10.45 -6.66 -2.69
CA GLY A 141 10.42 -6.95 -4.12
C GLY A 141 11.68 -7.62 -4.69
N HIS A 142 12.75 -7.80 -3.89
CA HIS A 142 13.98 -8.45 -4.33
C HIS A 142 13.91 -9.98 -4.30
N VAL A 143 12.99 -10.56 -3.52
CA VAL A 143 12.71 -12.00 -3.44
C VAL A 143 11.42 -12.32 -4.16
N TYR A 144 10.31 -11.74 -3.70
CA TYR A 144 9.00 -11.89 -4.31
C TYR A 144 8.68 -10.68 -5.19
N HIS A 145 8.31 -10.93 -6.44
CA HIS A 145 8.01 -9.94 -7.45
C HIS A 145 7.11 -10.57 -8.55
N PRO A 146 6.62 -9.84 -9.55
CA PRO A 146 5.69 -10.37 -10.57
C PRO A 146 6.13 -11.65 -11.28
N LYS A 147 7.43 -11.92 -11.38
CA LYS A 147 7.97 -13.14 -12.00
C LYS A 147 8.30 -14.27 -10.99
N HIS A 148 8.16 -14.00 -9.71
CA HIS A 148 8.35 -14.96 -8.62
C HIS A 148 7.37 -14.65 -7.51
N LEU A 149 6.11 -15.08 -7.71
CA LEU A 149 5.00 -14.79 -6.81
C LEU A 149 5.12 -15.54 -5.48
N PRO A 150 4.78 -14.91 -4.35
CA PRO A 150 4.53 -15.63 -3.10
C PRO A 150 3.20 -16.42 -3.22
N PRO A 151 2.86 -17.25 -2.21
CA PRO A 151 1.56 -17.94 -2.20
C PRO A 151 0.43 -16.94 -1.94
N LEU A 152 -0.18 -16.43 -3.01
CA LEU A 152 -1.31 -15.51 -3.01
C LEU A 152 -2.62 -16.26 -3.35
N LYS A 153 -3.74 -15.70 -2.89
CA LYS A 153 -5.08 -16.11 -3.31
C LYS A 153 -5.56 -15.20 -4.44
N ASP A 154 -6.46 -15.73 -5.28
CA ASP A 154 -7.09 -14.93 -6.32
C ASP A 154 -7.64 -13.60 -5.75
N GLY A 155 -7.21 -12.49 -6.34
CA GLY A 155 -7.54 -11.12 -5.96
C GLY A 155 -6.72 -10.49 -4.85
N ASP A 156 -5.71 -11.17 -4.33
CA ASP A 156 -4.74 -10.55 -3.41
C ASP A 156 -3.90 -9.49 -4.13
N ILE A 157 -3.31 -8.61 -3.33
CA ILE A 157 -2.39 -7.58 -3.80
C ILE A 157 -0.97 -7.96 -3.42
N LEU A 158 -0.07 -7.95 -4.41
CA LEU A 158 1.38 -7.95 -4.21
C LEU A 158 1.88 -6.50 -4.19
N LEU A 159 2.29 -6.02 -3.03
CA LEU A 159 2.81 -4.67 -2.84
C LEU A 159 4.33 -4.71 -2.65
N THR A 160 5.08 -4.03 -3.51
CA THR A 160 6.56 -4.00 -3.44
C THR A 160 7.15 -2.61 -3.67
N GLY A 161 8.45 -2.46 -3.33
CA GLY A 161 9.33 -1.37 -3.74
C GLY A 161 10.40 -1.84 -4.73
N HIS A 162 11.68 -1.63 -4.42
CA HIS A 162 12.88 -2.17 -5.07
C HIS A 162 13.15 -1.72 -6.52
N THR A 163 12.15 -1.68 -7.38
CA THR A 163 12.33 -1.27 -8.78
C THR A 163 12.54 0.23 -8.92
N HIS A 164 12.09 1.00 -7.93
CA HIS A 164 12.02 2.47 -7.92
C HIS A 164 11.09 3.06 -8.99
N VAL A 165 10.22 2.22 -9.57
CA VAL A 165 9.27 2.62 -10.61
C VAL A 165 7.86 2.39 -10.09
N PRO A 166 6.99 3.41 -10.07
CA PRO A 166 5.59 3.24 -9.70
C PRO A 166 4.88 2.24 -10.62
N ALA A 167 4.04 1.38 -10.06
CA ALA A 167 3.32 0.40 -10.84
C ALA A 167 1.92 0.12 -10.28
N CYS A 168 1.00 -0.22 -11.20
CA CYS A 168 -0.33 -0.73 -10.90
C CYS A 168 -0.74 -1.67 -12.05
N ASP A 169 -0.43 -2.95 -11.91
CA ASP A 169 -0.58 -3.93 -12.98
C ASP A 169 -1.41 -5.13 -12.51
N GLU A 170 -2.22 -5.68 -13.41
CA GLU A 170 -2.86 -6.98 -13.22
C GLU A 170 -1.88 -8.09 -13.61
N ILE A 171 -1.77 -9.10 -12.76
CA ILE A 171 -0.93 -10.28 -12.98
C ILE A 171 -1.82 -11.51 -13.00
N LEU A 172 -1.56 -12.42 -13.94
CA LEU A 172 -2.15 -13.76 -13.97
C LEU A 172 -1.06 -14.80 -13.70
N ASP A 173 -1.36 -15.77 -12.82
CA ASP A 173 -0.51 -16.93 -12.69
C ASP A 173 -0.83 -18.01 -13.74
N MET A 174 -0.11 -19.14 -13.69
CA MET A 174 -0.29 -20.24 -14.65
C MET A 174 -1.62 -20.97 -14.46
N ASP A 175 -2.25 -20.84 -13.30
CA ASP A 175 -3.54 -21.45 -12.94
C ASP A 175 -4.73 -20.53 -13.28
N GLY A 176 -4.44 -19.30 -13.73
CA GLY A 176 -5.42 -18.28 -14.11
C GLY A 176 -5.93 -17.44 -12.93
N ASN A 177 -5.30 -17.54 -11.76
CA ASN A 177 -5.62 -16.65 -10.66
C ASN A 177 -5.10 -15.25 -10.96
N ARG A 178 -5.86 -14.25 -10.53
CA ARG A 178 -5.63 -12.85 -10.80
C ARG A 178 -5.13 -12.16 -9.54
N PHE A 179 -4.04 -11.41 -9.65
CA PHE A 179 -3.44 -10.61 -8.58
C PHE A 179 -3.22 -9.18 -9.06
N TRP A 180 -3.14 -8.25 -8.10
CA TRP A 180 -2.73 -6.89 -8.39
C TRP A 180 -1.31 -6.65 -7.91
N TYR A 181 -0.48 -6.12 -8.78
CA TYR A 181 0.87 -5.69 -8.46
C TYR A 181 0.92 -4.18 -8.27
N LEU A 182 1.28 -3.72 -7.08
CA LEU A 182 1.38 -2.31 -6.75
C LEU A 182 2.80 -1.97 -6.29
N ASN A 183 3.28 -0.78 -6.69
CA ASN A 183 4.57 -0.25 -6.28
C ASN A 183 4.48 1.27 -6.09
N PRO A 184 4.90 1.84 -4.94
CA PRO A 184 4.85 3.28 -4.69
C PRO A 184 5.88 4.08 -5.50
N GLY A 185 6.84 3.44 -6.15
CA GLY A 185 8.05 4.10 -6.65
C GLY A 185 9.10 4.28 -5.56
N SER A 186 9.98 5.25 -5.72
CA SER A 186 11.03 5.55 -4.76
C SER A 186 10.89 6.93 -4.16
N VAL A 187 11.13 7.02 -2.85
CA VAL A 187 11.21 8.30 -2.13
C VAL A 187 12.40 9.13 -2.63
N SER A 188 13.57 8.51 -2.85
CA SER A 188 14.80 9.26 -3.06
C SER A 188 15.51 9.05 -4.40
N ILE A 189 15.32 7.88 -5.03
CA ILE A 189 16.01 7.51 -6.29
C ILE A 189 15.00 7.00 -7.31
N PRO A 190 14.06 7.82 -7.79
CA PRO A 190 13.11 7.38 -8.81
C PRO A 190 13.84 7.01 -10.10
N LYS A 191 13.33 6.01 -10.82
CA LYS A 191 13.88 5.51 -12.09
C LYS A 191 12.89 5.68 -13.23
N GLU A 192 13.37 5.47 -14.45
CA GLU A 192 12.58 5.52 -15.70
C GLU A 192 11.81 6.84 -15.86
N GLY A 193 12.35 7.95 -15.36
CA GLY A 193 11.72 9.27 -15.45
C GLY A 193 10.54 9.48 -14.51
N SER A 194 10.32 8.56 -13.59
CA SER A 194 9.28 8.72 -12.55
C SER A 194 9.64 9.81 -11.55
N VAL A 195 8.64 10.24 -10.77
CA VAL A 195 8.82 11.27 -9.74
C VAL A 195 9.14 10.66 -8.39
N HIS A 196 9.70 11.45 -7.46
CA HIS A 196 9.76 11.10 -6.04
C HIS A 196 8.34 10.94 -5.51
N SER A 197 8.00 9.75 -5.00
CA SER A 197 6.60 9.39 -4.76
C SER A 197 6.37 8.54 -3.53
N TYR A 198 5.11 8.49 -3.15
CA TYR A 198 4.52 7.63 -2.15
C TYR A 198 3.09 7.25 -2.56
N MET A 199 2.48 6.31 -1.84
CA MET A 199 1.08 5.96 -2.01
C MET A 199 0.29 6.25 -0.74
N ILE A 200 -1.00 6.51 -0.91
CA ILE A 200 -2.00 6.52 0.16
C ILE A 200 -3.02 5.43 -0.11
N TYR A 201 -3.29 4.64 0.92
CA TYR A 201 -4.44 3.73 0.96
C TYR A 201 -5.49 4.27 1.92
N GLU A 202 -6.71 4.37 1.45
CA GLU A 202 -7.87 4.67 2.28
C GLU A 202 -9.13 4.03 1.69
N ASN A 203 -9.83 3.21 2.48
CA ASN A 203 -11.14 2.65 2.13
C ASN A 203 -11.20 1.96 0.75
N GLY A 204 -10.20 1.11 0.43
CA GLY A 204 -10.13 0.39 -0.84
C GLY A 204 -9.59 1.20 -2.01
N LYS A 205 -9.22 2.47 -1.81
CA LYS A 205 -8.59 3.31 -2.83
C LYS A 205 -7.10 3.43 -2.56
N PHE A 206 -6.30 3.29 -3.61
CA PHE A 206 -4.88 3.59 -3.63
C PHE A 206 -4.64 4.83 -4.50
N GLU A 207 -3.85 5.76 -4.00
CA GLU A 207 -3.47 6.98 -4.68
C GLU A 207 -1.94 7.11 -4.70
N TRP A 208 -1.33 7.29 -5.87
CA TRP A 208 0.08 7.63 -6.00
C TRP A 208 0.23 9.14 -6.07
N LYS A 209 1.09 9.66 -5.22
CA LYS A 209 1.32 11.10 -5.11
C LYS A 209 2.80 11.43 -5.16
N ASN A 210 3.13 12.58 -5.74
CA ASN A 210 4.47 13.14 -5.63
C ASN A 210 4.70 13.78 -4.23
N MET A 211 5.92 14.21 -3.93
CA MET A 211 6.23 14.81 -2.63
C MET A 211 5.49 16.13 -2.35
N GLN A 212 4.92 16.78 -3.36
CA GLN A 212 4.07 17.97 -3.23
C GLN A 212 2.62 17.61 -2.87
N GLY A 213 2.24 16.31 -2.97
CA GLY A 213 0.90 15.81 -2.68
C GLY A 213 -0.02 15.80 -3.90
N GLU A 214 0.51 16.01 -5.09
CA GLU A 214 -0.25 15.94 -6.33
C GLU A 214 -0.45 14.46 -6.71
N GLU A 215 -1.71 14.05 -6.85
CA GLU A 215 -2.09 12.72 -7.33
C GLU A 215 -1.80 12.62 -8.83
N TYR A 216 -1.12 11.54 -9.25
CA TYR A 216 -0.84 11.28 -10.66
C TYR A 216 -1.30 9.89 -11.14
N MET A 217 -1.63 9.00 -10.21
CA MET A 217 -2.22 7.68 -10.50
C MET A 217 -3.15 7.29 -9.36
N THR A 218 -4.23 6.58 -9.70
CA THR A 218 -5.18 6.06 -8.71
C THR A 218 -5.72 4.70 -9.14
N TRP A 219 -5.99 3.86 -8.17
CA TRP A 219 -6.63 2.57 -8.38
C TRP A 219 -7.57 2.26 -7.20
N LYS A 220 -8.67 1.59 -7.50
CA LYS A 220 -9.63 1.13 -6.49
C LYS A 220 -9.80 -0.37 -6.59
N THR A 221 -9.86 -1.02 -5.44
CA THR A 221 -10.28 -2.42 -5.38
C THR A 221 -11.71 -2.51 -5.86
N ASP A 222 -11.97 -3.39 -6.84
CA ASP A 222 -13.35 -3.71 -7.20
C ASP A 222 -14.03 -4.34 -5.99
N SER A 223 -15.19 -3.79 -5.60
CA SER A 223 -16.06 -4.46 -4.65
C SER A 223 -16.52 -5.75 -5.33
N ARG A 224 -15.96 -6.89 -4.91
CA ARG A 224 -16.46 -8.20 -5.39
C ARG A 224 -17.91 -8.32 -4.98
N SER A 225 -18.78 -8.36 -5.98
CA SER A 225 -20.19 -8.74 -5.87
C SER A 225 -20.33 -10.23 -5.54
#